data_e0bfa3c65fe876a66ead024ecf2a45e7
#
_entry.id   e0bfa3c65fe876a66ead024ecf2a45e7
#
_cell.length_a   1.000
_cell.length_b   1.000
_cell.length_c   1.000
_cell.angle_alpha   90.00
_cell.angle_beta   90.00
_cell.angle_gamma   90.00
#
_symmetry.space_group_name_H-M   'P 1'
#
loop_
_entity.id
_entity.type
_entity.pdbx_description
1 polymer ?
#
loop_
_entity_poly.entity_id
_entity_poly.type
_entity_poly.pdbx_seq_one_letter_code
_entity_poly.pdbx_strand_id
1 'polypeptide(L)'
;SGNSSSQDSDSSYPNSSSDTNTEDSSESEKRGELHMRVGFPADDTIRESMPEKEGYFEQRSVNGGKSTAFVLKVPNSSLEDSSLKGFLAEYYPVKGEIITKKDLTFESYPATKYQYLTEVNEEEKNVDALVCQTDDYTFGLFVLTPSDTYDKAAEKEATELIKSIDFVYAERVDMAMTDYFQVLTPERWKYLCHYETTETENGGYKLTYYNEDVPVLTLEARYYDGEDQPLDSVWQGYLGRIETVDGKKYDLLSTISQYSKDASDEWKELYDTYLDVINGIRIMDGCYLTEGSHA
;
A
#
# COMPACT_ATOMS: atom_id res chain seq x y z
N SER A 1 -16.65 50.48 71.23
CA SER A 1 -17.84 50.24 70.48
C SER A 1 -17.58 50.40 69.01
N GLY A 2 -17.72 49.39 68.32
CA GLY A 2 -17.89 49.41 66.93
C GLY A 2 -17.49 48.19 66.17
N ASN A 3 -18.30 47.66 65.58
CA ASN A 3 -18.64 46.44 64.96
C ASN A 3 -17.78 46.08 63.77
N SER A 4 -17.38 44.82 63.77
CA SER A 4 -16.87 44.03 62.66
C SER A 4 -17.98 43.59 61.73
N SER A 5 -17.68 43.53 60.48
CA SER A 5 -18.39 42.64 59.57
C SER A 5 -17.41 42.04 58.57
N SER A 6 -17.27 40.73 58.68
CA SER A 6 -16.61 39.83 57.77
C SER A 6 -17.40 39.71 56.47
N GLN A 7 -16.71 39.78 55.34
CA GLN A 7 -17.21 39.30 54.06
C GLN A 7 -16.34 38.14 53.55
N ASP A 8 -16.99 37.03 53.50
CA ASP A 8 -16.52 35.83 52.81
C ASP A 8 -16.44 36.11 51.29
N SER A 9 -15.28 35.95 50.71
CA SER A 9 -15.14 35.91 49.26
C SER A 9 -14.95 34.48 48.84
N ASP A 10 -16.03 33.95 48.34
CA ASP A 10 -16.11 32.66 47.65
C ASP A 10 -15.40 32.81 46.29
N SER A 11 -14.22 32.26 46.16
CA SER A 11 -13.52 32.13 44.89
C SER A 11 -13.70 30.72 44.32
N SER A 12 -14.73 30.58 43.53
CA SER A 12 -14.93 29.43 42.70
C SER A 12 -13.95 29.49 41.52
N TYR A 13 -12.96 28.61 41.53
CA TYR A 13 -12.14 28.31 40.36
C TYR A 13 -12.97 27.50 39.36
N PRO A 14 -13.00 27.87 38.08
CA PRO A 14 -13.60 27.01 37.08
C PRO A 14 -12.68 25.81 36.85
N ASN A 15 -13.25 24.68 37.02
CA ASN A 15 -12.66 23.38 36.70
C ASN A 15 -12.47 23.32 35.19
N SER A 16 -11.26 23.52 34.69
CA SER A 16 -10.95 23.21 33.30
C SER A 16 -10.80 21.71 33.14
N SER A 17 -11.90 21.07 32.81
CA SER A 17 -11.86 19.75 32.23
C SER A 17 -11.17 19.84 30.87
N SER A 18 -10.01 19.26 30.76
CA SER A 18 -9.25 19.12 29.54
C SER A 18 -9.95 18.14 28.60
N ASP A 19 -10.69 18.68 27.66
CA ASP A 19 -11.15 17.96 26.47
C ASP A 19 -10.01 17.83 25.46
N THR A 20 -8.99 17.03 25.78
CA THR A 20 -7.87 16.75 24.87
C THR A 20 -8.04 15.48 24.04
N ASN A 21 -9.14 14.74 24.24
CA ASN A 21 -9.36 13.47 23.53
C ASN A 21 -10.29 13.58 22.31
N THR A 22 -10.96 14.72 22.10
CA THR A 22 -11.93 14.87 21.02
C THR A 22 -11.31 15.43 19.74
N GLU A 23 -10.21 16.18 19.83
CA GLU A 23 -9.54 16.75 18.66
C GLU A 23 -8.68 15.70 17.91
N ASP A 24 -8.07 14.78 18.64
CA ASP A 24 -7.19 13.78 18.06
C ASP A 24 -7.98 12.70 17.28
N SER A 25 -9.15 12.30 17.80
CA SER A 25 -10.05 11.37 17.09
C SER A 25 -10.68 12.02 15.85
N SER A 26 -11.02 13.31 15.90
CA SER A 26 -11.59 14.02 14.75
C SER A 26 -10.58 14.34 13.66
N GLU A 27 -9.30 14.53 14.01
CA GLU A 27 -8.23 14.69 13.01
C GLU A 27 -7.85 13.35 12.37
N SER A 28 -7.82 12.25 13.12
CA SER A 28 -7.57 10.91 12.57
C SER A 28 -8.73 10.45 11.67
N GLU A 29 -9.98 10.76 12.01
CA GLU A 29 -11.15 10.51 11.15
C GLU A 29 -11.13 11.34 9.86
N LYS A 30 -10.56 12.55 9.89
CA LYS A 30 -10.41 13.43 8.71
C LYS A 30 -9.24 13.05 7.80
N ARG A 31 -8.23 12.36 8.31
CA ARG A 31 -7.04 11.99 7.53
C ARG A 31 -7.23 10.72 6.69
N GLY A 32 -8.26 9.95 6.98
CA GLY A 32 -8.50 8.68 6.32
C GLY A 32 -7.56 7.57 6.79
N GLU A 33 -7.46 6.52 6.02
CA GLU A 33 -6.69 5.34 6.35
C GLU A 33 -5.21 5.51 5.97
N LEU A 34 -4.31 5.11 6.87
CA LEU A 34 -2.88 5.13 6.61
C LEU A 34 -2.46 3.95 5.74
N HIS A 35 -1.69 4.22 4.70
CA HIS A 35 -1.12 3.22 3.81
C HIS A 35 0.39 3.39 3.67
N MET A 36 1.10 2.27 3.59
CA MET A 36 2.52 2.25 3.24
C MET A 36 2.66 2.12 1.73
N ARG A 37 3.39 3.04 1.11
CA ARG A 37 3.71 3.02 -0.30
C ARG A 37 5.21 2.81 -0.48
N VAL A 38 5.57 1.90 -1.37
CA VAL A 38 6.97 1.60 -1.70
C VAL A 38 7.25 2.04 -3.13
N GLY A 39 8.34 2.76 -3.34
CA GLY A 39 8.77 3.22 -4.66
C GLY A 39 9.47 2.11 -5.46
N PHE A 40 8.72 1.12 -5.91
CA PHE A 40 9.27 0.09 -6.76
C PHE A 40 9.68 0.64 -8.11
N PRO A 41 10.80 0.15 -8.70
CA PRO A 41 11.10 0.40 -10.09
C PRO A 41 9.94 -0.02 -10.99
N ALA A 42 9.77 0.69 -12.10
CA ALA A 42 8.75 0.41 -13.09
C ALA A 42 9.14 -0.82 -13.90
N ASP A 43 8.71 -1.97 -13.48
CA ASP A 43 8.76 -3.20 -14.25
C ASP A 43 7.41 -3.92 -14.19
N ASP A 44 7.21 -4.91 -15.07
CA ASP A 44 5.97 -5.67 -15.21
C ASP A 44 5.81 -6.71 -14.10
N THR A 45 6.06 -6.32 -12.86
CA THR A 45 6.05 -7.24 -11.74
C THR A 45 4.63 -7.60 -11.33
N ILE A 46 4.40 -8.87 -11.19
CA ILE A 46 3.10 -9.44 -10.80
C ILE A 46 2.93 -9.31 -9.30
N ARG A 47 1.73 -8.94 -8.89
CA ARG A 47 1.33 -8.79 -7.49
C ARG A 47 0.51 -9.98 -7.05
N GLU A 48 0.87 -10.53 -5.92
CA GLU A 48 0.13 -11.62 -5.28
C GLU A 48 -0.37 -11.21 -3.91
N SER A 49 -1.45 -11.84 -3.48
CA SER A 49 -2.05 -11.66 -2.16
C SER A 49 -2.21 -13.04 -1.49
N MET A 50 -2.32 -13.04 -0.18
CA MET A 50 -2.53 -14.26 0.61
C MET A 50 -4.02 -14.37 0.97
N PRO A 51 -4.81 -15.19 0.24
CA PRO A 51 -6.27 -15.18 0.38
C PRO A 51 -6.78 -15.68 1.73
N GLU A 52 -6.03 -16.50 2.42
CA GLU A 52 -6.40 -17.05 3.73
C GLU A 52 -6.02 -16.14 4.92
N LYS A 53 -5.40 -15.00 4.67
CA LYS A 53 -4.98 -14.05 5.71
C LYS A 53 -5.68 -12.72 5.58
N GLU A 54 -6.05 -12.12 6.70
CA GLU A 54 -6.57 -10.75 6.73
C GLU A 54 -5.47 -9.74 6.43
N GLY A 55 -5.82 -8.68 5.70
CA GLY A 55 -4.94 -7.58 5.38
C GLY A 55 -4.59 -7.47 3.91
N TYR A 56 -3.61 -6.65 3.62
CA TYR A 56 -3.09 -6.43 2.28
C TYR A 56 -1.71 -7.09 2.12
N PHE A 57 -1.54 -7.81 1.02
CA PHE A 57 -0.30 -8.51 0.69
C PHE A 57 0.05 -8.28 -0.77
N GLU A 58 1.29 -7.88 -1.02
CA GLU A 58 1.83 -7.68 -2.35
C GLU A 58 3.18 -8.36 -2.46
N GLN A 59 3.42 -9.05 -3.55
CA GLN A 59 4.69 -9.66 -3.88
C GLN A 59 5.23 -9.08 -5.17
N ARG A 60 6.52 -8.75 -5.18
CA ARG A 60 7.23 -8.27 -6.37
C ARG A 60 8.59 -8.92 -6.51
N SER A 61 8.95 -9.24 -7.75
CA SER A 61 10.33 -9.59 -8.10
C SER A 61 11.16 -8.32 -8.22
N VAL A 62 12.32 -8.29 -7.58
CA VAL A 62 13.23 -7.14 -7.57
C VAL A 62 14.67 -7.60 -7.81
N ASN A 63 15.60 -6.66 -8.00
CA ASN A 63 17.01 -6.96 -8.24
C ASN A 63 17.20 -7.94 -9.43
N GLY A 64 16.55 -7.64 -10.57
CA GLY A 64 16.65 -8.48 -11.76
C GLY A 64 16.16 -9.92 -11.56
N GLY A 65 15.22 -10.13 -10.65
CA GLY A 65 14.66 -11.45 -10.32
C GLY A 65 15.44 -12.22 -9.26
N LYS A 66 16.51 -11.66 -8.71
CA LYS A 66 17.33 -12.31 -7.67
C LYS A 66 16.71 -12.26 -6.28
N SER A 67 15.86 -11.25 -6.03
CA SER A 67 15.20 -11.03 -4.75
C SER A 67 13.69 -10.93 -4.94
N THR A 68 12.95 -11.20 -3.86
CA THR A 68 11.51 -11.03 -3.82
C THR A 68 11.17 -10.06 -2.70
N ALA A 69 10.39 -9.04 -3.01
CA ALA A 69 9.89 -8.09 -2.04
C ALA A 69 8.43 -8.38 -1.68
N PHE A 70 8.12 -8.35 -0.40
CA PHE A 70 6.77 -8.51 0.13
C PHE A 70 6.35 -7.25 0.88
N VAL A 71 5.20 -6.71 0.53
CA VAL A 71 4.59 -5.58 1.23
C VAL A 71 3.37 -6.08 1.98
N LEU A 72 3.31 -5.81 3.27
CA LEU A 72 2.24 -6.27 4.15
C LEU A 72 1.63 -5.11 4.91
N LYS A 73 0.31 -5.13 5.01
CA LYS A 73 -0.47 -4.33 5.95
C LYS A 73 -1.42 -5.28 6.67
N VAL A 74 -1.22 -5.49 7.95
CA VAL A 74 -1.93 -6.49 8.73
C VAL A 74 -2.65 -5.83 9.91
N PRO A 75 -3.96 -6.05 10.10
CA PRO A 75 -4.64 -5.60 11.30
C PRO A 75 -3.99 -6.21 12.55
N ASN A 76 -3.67 -5.38 13.55
CA ASN A 76 -3.09 -5.89 14.81
C ASN A 76 -4.01 -6.89 15.50
N SER A 77 -5.33 -6.75 15.33
CA SER A 77 -6.33 -7.67 15.87
C SER A 77 -6.28 -9.07 15.26
N SER A 78 -5.70 -9.24 14.08
CA SER A 78 -5.55 -10.54 13.42
C SER A 78 -4.29 -11.30 13.86
N LEU A 79 -3.37 -10.64 14.56
CA LEU A 79 -2.14 -11.24 15.05
C LEU A 79 -2.37 -11.94 16.38
N GLU A 80 -1.89 -13.17 16.53
CA GLU A 80 -1.90 -13.90 17.81
C GLU A 80 -1.05 -13.17 18.86
N ASP A 81 0.12 -12.71 18.46
CA ASP A 81 0.99 -11.81 19.21
C ASP A 81 1.19 -10.53 18.42
N SER A 82 0.61 -9.42 18.90
CA SER A 82 0.65 -8.11 18.21
C SER A 82 1.97 -7.35 18.40
N SER A 83 2.96 -7.93 19.08
CA SER A 83 4.31 -7.36 19.13
C SER A 83 5.03 -7.47 17.78
N LEU A 84 6.06 -6.65 17.56
CA LEU A 84 6.90 -6.78 16.37
C LEU A 84 7.55 -8.16 16.26
N LYS A 85 7.95 -8.74 17.39
CA LYS A 85 8.48 -10.11 17.45
C LYS A 85 7.45 -11.14 17.00
N GLY A 86 6.20 -11.01 17.44
CA GLY A 86 5.10 -11.87 17.06
C GLY A 86 4.78 -11.75 15.58
N PHE A 87 4.81 -10.55 15.04
CA PHE A 87 4.63 -10.30 13.62
C PHE A 87 5.70 -10.99 12.76
N LEU A 88 6.98 -10.85 13.11
CA LEU A 88 8.05 -11.56 12.41
C LEU A 88 7.90 -13.08 12.51
N ALA A 89 7.55 -13.60 13.68
CA ALA A 89 7.37 -15.05 13.89
C ALA A 89 6.24 -15.63 13.03
N GLU A 90 5.20 -14.86 12.75
CA GLU A 90 4.07 -15.32 11.96
C GLU A 90 4.34 -15.27 10.45
N TYR A 91 5.04 -14.23 9.97
CA TYR A 91 5.22 -14.03 8.52
C TYR A 91 6.59 -14.48 7.99
N TYR A 92 7.66 -14.01 8.59
CA TYR A 92 9.04 -14.36 8.18
C TYR A 92 9.89 -14.61 9.43
N PRO A 93 9.81 -15.82 9.99
CA PRO A 93 10.49 -16.16 11.24
C PRO A 93 12.00 -15.99 11.16
N VAL A 94 12.60 -15.52 12.24
CA VAL A 94 14.04 -15.38 12.36
C VAL A 94 14.66 -16.77 12.53
N LYS A 95 15.59 -17.13 11.63
CA LYS A 95 16.43 -18.32 11.77
C LYS A 95 17.72 -17.93 12.48
N GLY A 96 17.92 -18.48 13.68
CA GLY A 96 19.06 -18.11 14.52
C GLY A 96 18.86 -16.75 15.20
N GLU A 97 19.81 -15.85 15.05
CA GLU A 97 19.82 -14.54 15.67
C GLU A 97 19.60 -13.41 14.65
N ILE A 98 19.07 -12.29 15.11
CA ILE A 98 18.97 -11.07 14.31
C ILE A 98 20.38 -10.52 14.09
N ILE A 99 20.77 -10.32 12.82
CA ILE A 99 22.09 -9.82 12.44
C ILE A 99 22.21 -8.32 12.77
N THR A 100 21.22 -7.52 12.33
CA THR A 100 21.13 -6.09 12.68
C THR A 100 19.70 -5.70 12.99
N LYS A 101 19.58 -4.76 13.94
CA LYS A 101 18.31 -4.16 14.34
C LYS A 101 18.54 -2.67 14.58
N LYS A 102 17.75 -1.82 13.93
CA LYS A 102 17.81 -0.37 14.10
C LYS A 102 16.40 0.19 14.28
N ASP A 103 16.21 0.88 15.41
CA ASP A 103 14.95 1.57 15.68
C ASP A 103 14.90 2.91 14.96
N LEU A 104 13.77 3.19 14.35
CA LEU A 104 13.47 4.37 13.55
C LEU A 104 12.10 4.93 13.97
N THR A 105 11.76 6.09 13.43
CA THR A 105 10.44 6.68 13.60
C THR A 105 9.96 7.22 12.26
N PHE A 106 8.77 6.81 11.84
CA PHE A 106 8.06 7.35 10.69
C PHE A 106 6.79 8.07 11.15
N GLU A 107 6.67 9.36 10.87
CA GLU A 107 5.48 10.17 11.22
C GLU A 107 4.97 9.93 12.66
N SER A 108 5.88 9.86 13.63
CA SER A 108 5.62 9.54 15.04
C SER A 108 5.34 8.07 15.35
N TYR A 109 5.31 7.19 14.38
CA TYR A 109 5.13 5.75 14.62
C TYR A 109 6.48 5.04 14.78
N PRO A 110 6.58 4.11 15.74
CA PRO A 110 7.78 3.30 15.88
C PRO A 110 7.96 2.38 14.69
N ALA A 111 9.17 2.32 14.18
CA ALA A 111 9.56 1.43 13.11
C ALA A 111 10.91 0.78 13.44
N THR A 112 11.14 -0.39 12.90
CA THR A 112 12.41 -1.10 13.08
C THR A 112 12.89 -1.66 11.76
N LYS A 113 14.14 -1.39 11.43
CA LYS A 113 14.85 -2.00 10.32
C LYS A 113 15.57 -3.26 10.82
N TYR A 114 15.38 -4.37 10.11
CA TYR A 114 15.97 -5.67 10.46
C TYR A 114 16.81 -6.21 9.31
N GLN A 115 17.89 -6.92 9.68
CA GLN A 115 18.56 -7.89 8.82
C GLN A 115 18.67 -9.20 9.58
N TYR A 116 18.22 -10.28 8.98
CA TYR A 116 18.28 -11.62 9.58
C TYR A 116 18.14 -12.70 8.49
N LEU A 117 18.32 -13.94 8.89
CA LEU A 117 18.07 -15.11 8.06
C LEU A 117 16.71 -15.68 8.37
N THR A 118 16.00 -16.12 7.35
CA THR A 118 14.77 -16.90 7.46
C THR A 118 14.87 -18.15 6.57
N GLU A 119 13.95 -19.06 6.74
CA GLU A 119 13.84 -20.25 5.90
C GLU A 119 12.45 -20.28 5.26
N VAL A 120 12.40 -20.38 3.94
CA VAL A 120 11.18 -20.48 3.16
C VAL A 120 11.30 -21.69 2.26
N ASN A 121 10.38 -22.67 2.39
CA ASN A 121 10.40 -23.92 1.62
C ASN A 121 11.76 -24.64 1.65
N GLU A 122 12.33 -24.77 2.86
CA GLU A 122 13.62 -25.41 3.10
C GLU A 122 14.84 -24.67 2.49
N GLU A 123 14.63 -23.46 1.99
CA GLU A 123 15.68 -22.59 1.45
C GLU A 123 15.95 -21.41 2.39
N GLU A 124 17.24 -21.21 2.70
CA GLU A 124 17.68 -20.07 3.52
C GLU A 124 17.67 -18.79 2.71
N LYS A 125 17.04 -17.76 3.26
CA LYS A 125 16.97 -16.42 2.69
C LYS A 125 17.56 -15.38 3.64
N ASN A 126 18.29 -14.43 3.09
CA ASN A 126 18.58 -13.18 3.78
C ASN A 126 17.35 -12.27 3.71
N VAL A 127 17.00 -11.67 4.82
CA VAL A 127 15.91 -10.71 4.94
C VAL A 127 16.46 -9.33 5.26
N ASP A 128 16.12 -8.37 4.40
CA ASP A 128 16.20 -6.94 4.70
C ASP A 128 14.78 -6.43 4.86
N ALA A 129 14.44 -5.90 6.02
CA ALA A 129 13.06 -5.54 6.32
C ALA A 129 12.94 -4.21 7.05
N LEU A 130 11.82 -3.55 6.83
CA LEU A 130 11.31 -2.48 7.67
C LEU A 130 9.92 -2.87 8.17
N VAL A 131 9.70 -2.78 9.47
CA VAL A 131 8.41 -3.00 10.11
C VAL A 131 8.02 -1.76 10.88
N CYS A 132 6.82 -1.25 10.63
CA CYS A 132 6.24 -0.09 11.29
C CYS A 132 4.89 -0.49 11.90
N GLN A 133 4.68 -0.15 13.16
CA GLN A 133 3.43 -0.47 13.85
C GLN A 133 2.69 0.80 14.25
N THR A 134 1.42 0.84 13.91
CA THR A 134 0.46 1.83 14.40
C THR A 134 -0.47 1.18 15.44
N ASP A 135 -1.42 1.91 15.97
CA ASP A 135 -2.39 1.35 16.93
C ASP A 135 -3.26 0.25 16.31
N ASP A 136 -3.58 0.36 15.03
CA ASP A 136 -4.51 -0.54 14.34
C ASP A 136 -3.83 -1.54 13.40
N TYR A 137 -2.69 -1.18 12.82
CA TYR A 137 -2.03 -1.96 11.78
C TYR A 137 -0.53 -2.13 12.04
N THR A 138 0.00 -3.26 11.57
CA THR A 138 1.42 -3.46 11.38
C THR A 138 1.72 -3.52 9.89
N PHE A 139 2.65 -2.66 9.46
CA PHE A 139 3.14 -2.58 8.10
C PHE A 139 4.52 -3.21 8.00
N GLY A 140 4.80 -3.91 6.93
CA GLY A 140 6.13 -4.47 6.68
C GLY A 140 6.50 -4.44 5.20
N LEU A 141 7.76 -4.10 4.94
CA LEU A 141 8.43 -4.40 3.69
C LEU A 141 9.52 -5.42 3.99
N PHE A 142 9.46 -6.58 3.34
CA PHE A 142 10.44 -7.66 3.47
C PHE A 142 11.07 -7.94 2.11
N VAL A 143 12.37 -7.80 2.01
CA VAL A 143 13.12 -8.17 0.81
C VAL A 143 13.91 -9.44 1.11
N LEU A 144 13.54 -10.52 0.44
CA LEU A 144 14.14 -11.84 0.62
C LEU A 144 15.06 -12.15 -0.55
N THR A 145 16.30 -12.50 -0.23
CA THR A 145 17.31 -12.90 -1.22
C THR A 145 17.89 -14.25 -0.80
N PRO A 146 18.02 -15.24 -1.70
CA PRO A 146 18.72 -16.48 -1.38
C PRO A 146 20.10 -16.20 -0.78
N SER A 147 20.44 -16.90 0.30
CA SER A 147 21.67 -16.64 1.05
C SER A 147 22.94 -16.85 0.22
N ASP A 148 22.91 -17.77 -0.74
CA ASP A 148 24.03 -18.08 -1.64
C ASP A 148 24.29 -16.98 -2.70
N THR A 149 23.27 -16.14 -2.99
CA THR A 149 23.37 -15.03 -3.96
C THR A 149 23.30 -13.65 -3.31
N TYR A 150 23.15 -13.61 -1.97
CA TYR A 150 23.11 -12.34 -1.24
C TYR A 150 24.50 -11.68 -1.24
N ASP A 151 24.55 -10.46 -1.75
CA ASP A 151 25.76 -9.68 -1.87
C ASP A 151 25.50 -8.19 -1.55
N LYS A 152 26.52 -7.36 -1.66
CA LYS A 152 26.39 -5.92 -1.41
C LYS A 152 25.43 -5.22 -2.37
N ALA A 153 25.28 -5.71 -3.58
CA ALA A 153 24.34 -5.16 -4.56
C ALA A 153 22.90 -5.45 -4.14
N ALA A 154 22.60 -6.66 -3.68
CA ALA A 154 21.30 -7.02 -3.14
C ALA A 154 20.95 -6.22 -1.89
N GLU A 155 21.90 -6.07 -0.95
CA GLU A 155 21.73 -5.24 0.25
C GLU A 155 21.46 -3.78 -0.10
N LYS A 156 22.20 -3.22 -1.06
CA LYS A 156 22.03 -1.85 -1.53
C LYS A 156 20.63 -1.64 -2.11
N GLU A 157 20.17 -2.52 -2.97
CA GLU A 157 18.85 -2.42 -3.60
C GLU A 157 17.73 -2.52 -2.57
N ALA A 158 17.82 -3.45 -1.63
CA ALA A 158 16.89 -3.55 -0.52
C ALA A 158 16.87 -2.28 0.33
N THR A 159 18.03 -1.70 0.59
CA THR A 159 18.16 -0.43 1.33
C THR A 159 17.52 0.73 0.57
N GLU A 160 17.67 0.81 -0.75
CA GLU A 160 17.03 1.81 -1.60
C GLU A 160 15.50 1.68 -1.57
N LEU A 161 14.97 0.46 -1.62
CA LEU A 161 13.53 0.21 -1.48
C LEU A 161 13.01 0.65 -0.12
N ILE A 162 13.72 0.33 0.95
CA ILE A 162 13.34 0.77 2.31
C ILE A 162 13.34 2.30 2.43
N LYS A 163 14.32 2.98 1.85
CA LYS A 163 14.37 4.44 1.81
C LYS A 163 13.26 5.07 0.98
N SER A 164 12.70 4.35 0.03
CA SER A 164 11.60 4.83 -0.81
C SER A 164 10.23 4.77 -0.14
N ILE A 165 10.15 4.17 1.03
CA ILE A 165 8.88 4.03 1.76
C ILE A 165 8.33 5.41 2.11
N ASP A 166 7.05 5.58 1.83
CA ASP A 166 6.26 6.75 2.15
C ASP A 166 4.93 6.31 2.77
N PHE A 167 4.49 7.02 3.80
CA PHE A 167 3.20 6.76 4.42
C PHE A 167 2.21 7.83 3.97
N VAL A 168 1.10 7.39 3.41
CA VAL A 168 0.07 8.25 2.83
C VAL A 168 -1.25 8.03 3.54
N TYR A 169 -1.86 9.12 3.99
CA TYR A 169 -3.25 9.11 4.42
C TYR A 169 -4.14 9.29 3.19
N ALA A 170 -5.02 8.33 2.95
CA ALA A 170 -6.00 8.42 1.89
C ALA A 170 -7.40 8.55 2.49
N GLU A 171 -8.00 9.71 2.31
CA GLU A 171 -9.41 9.87 2.62
C GLU A 171 -10.24 9.01 1.65
N ARG A 172 -11.29 8.36 2.16
CA ARG A 172 -12.16 7.52 1.33
C ARG A 172 -12.73 8.25 0.11
N VAL A 173 -12.92 9.56 0.24
CA VAL A 173 -13.41 10.43 -0.84
C VAL A 173 -12.40 10.65 -1.95
N ASP A 174 -11.10 10.53 -1.63
CA ASP A 174 -9.99 10.80 -2.55
C ASP A 174 -9.42 9.52 -3.20
N MET A 175 -9.92 8.36 -2.77
CA MET A 175 -9.51 7.08 -3.35
C MET A 175 -10.41 6.73 -4.53
N ALA A 176 -9.80 6.55 -5.67
CA ALA A 176 -10.47 5.92 -6.79
C ALA A 176 -10.76 4.45 -6.44
N MET A 177 -12.02 4.06 -6.41
CA MET A 177 -12.46 2.75 -5.91
C MET A 177 -13.32 2.03 -6.93
N THR A 178 -13.12 0.73 -6.98
CA THR A 178 -14.03 -0.25 -7.60
C THR A 178 -14.37 -1.32 -6.57
N ASP A 179 -15.19 -2.30 -6.93
CA ASP A 179 -15.49 -3.43 -6.03
C ASP A 179 -14.27 -4.36 -5.81
N TYR A 180 -13.27 -4.30 -6.67
CA TYR A 180 -12.14 -5.23 -6.66
C TYR A 180 -10.81 -4.62 -6.27
N PHE A 181 -10.63 -3.33 -6.56
CA PHE A 181 -9.41 -2.61 -6.24
C PHE A 181 -9.66 -1.14 -5.95
N GLN A 182 -8.75 -0.56 -5.23
CA GLN A 182 -8.69 0.89 -4.97
C GLN A 182 -7.32 1.41 -5.39
N VAL A 183 -7.22 2.70 -5.63
CA VAL A 183 -5.98 3.34 -6.05
C VAL A 183 -5.63 4.47 -5.08
N LEU A 184 -4.44 4.37 -4.46
CA LEU A 184 -3.83 5.46 -3.74
C LEU A 184 -3.29 6.44 -4.77
N THR A 185 -4.14 7.38 -5.18
CA THR A 185 -3.80 8.33 -6.23
C THR A 185 -2.70 9.28 -5.75
N PRO A 186 -1.59 9.44 -6.50
CA PRO A 186 -0.55 10.41 -6.16
C PRO A 186 -1.11 11.83 -6.07
N GLU A 187 -0.56 12.65 -5.17
CA GLU A 187 -1.04 14.02 -4.91
C GLU A 187 -1.14 14.87 -6.18
N ARG A 188 -0.12 14.77 -7.03
CA ARG A 188 -0.09 15.54 -8.28
C ARG A 188 -1.20 15.12 -9.24
N TRP A 189 -1.55 13.83 -9.27
CA TRP A 189 -2.66 13.29 -10.06
C TRP A 189 -4.02 13.72 -9.51
N LYS A 190 -4.18 13.79 -8.20
CA LYS A 190 -5.39 14.33 -7.57
C LYS A 190 -5.65 15.78 -7.98
N TYR A 191 -4.58 16.57 -8.09
CA TYR A 191 -4.66 17.96 -8.48
C TYR A 191 -4.97 18.15 -9.97
N LEU A 192 -4.36 17.34 -10.85
CA LEU A 192 -4.44 17.49 -12.30
C LEU A 192 -5.52 16.65 -12.96
N CYS A 193 -6.05 15.64 -12.27
CA CYS A 193 -7.00 14.67 -12.85
C CYS A 193 -8.31 14.62 -12.07
N HIS A 194 -9.37 14.31 -12.79
CA HIS A 194 -10.53 13.65 -12.23
C HIS A 194 -10.59 12.20 -12.75
N TYR A 195 -11.40 11.35 -12.14
CA TYR A 195 -11.60 9.99 -12.60
C TYR A 195 -13.09 9.65 -12.71
N GLU A 196 -13.40 8.74 -13.61
CA GLU A 196 -14.72 8.19 -13.80
C GLU A 196 -14.67 6.67 -13.72
N THR A 197 -15.68 6.08 -13.12
CA THR A 197 -15.84 4.63 -13.00
C THR A 197 -17.03 4.17 -13.81
N THR A 198 -16.84 3.12 -14.61
CA THR A 198 -17.89 2.55 -15.44
C THR A 198 -17.94 1.04 -15.21
N GLU A 199 -19.14 0.51 -14.95
CA GLU A 199 -19.36 -0.94 -14.96
C GLU A 199 -19.28 -1.49 -16.39
N THR A 200 -18.69 -2.67 -16.50
CA THR A 200 -18.58 -3.42 -17.76
C THR A 200 -19.31 -4.76 -17.65
N GLU A 201 -19.19 -5.61 -18.64
CA GLU A 201 -19.85 -6.91 -18.68
C GLU A 201 -19.48 -7.79 -17.48
N ASN A 202 -20.45 -8.59 -17.00
CA ASN A 202 -20.27 -9.58 -15.93
C ASN A 202 -19.70 -9.01 -14.60
N GLY A 203 -20.02 -7.76 -14.29
CA GLY A 203 -19.59 -7.11 -13.05
C GLY A 203 -18.18 -6.54 -13.11
N GLY A 204 -17.57 -6.44 -14.29
CA GLY A 204 -16.29 -5.76 -14.44
C GLY A 204 -16.38 -4.26 -14.25
N TYR A 205 -15.24 -3.61 -14.11
CA TYR A 205 -15.12 -2.16 -13.93
C TYR A 205 -13.99 -1.56 -14.76
N LYS A 206 -14.23 -0.36 -15.27
CA LYS A 206 -13.19 0.53 -15.80
C LYS A 206 -13.11 1.78 -14.95
N LEU A 207 -11.90 2.17 -14.58
CA LEU A 207 -11.59 3.42 -13.91
C LEU A 207 -10.66 4.21 -14.83
N THR A 208 -11.11 5.37 -15.29
CA THR A 208 -10.34 6.22 -16.22
C THR A 208 -10.02 7.55 -15.57
N TYR A 209 -8.74 7.92 -15.61
CA TYR A 209 -8.25 9.24 -15.22
C TYR A 209 -8.22 10.16 -16.42
N TYR A 210 -8.75 11.37 -16.25
CA TYR A 210 -8.79 12.42 -17.24
C TYR A 210 -8.06 13.66 -16.77
N ASN A 211 -7.27 14.25 -17.65
CA ASN A 211 -6.83 15.64 -17.50
C ASN A 211 -7.74 16.48 -18.38
N GLU A 212 -8.54 17.36 -17.76
CA GLU A 212 -9.67 18.00 -18.42
C GLU A 212 -10.58 16.92 -19.07
N ASP A 213 -10.76 16.94 -20.38
CA ASP A 213 -11.58 15.95 -21.11
C ASP A 213 -10.71 14.88 -21.81
N VAL A 214 -9.40 14.89 -21.58
CA VAL A 214 -8.46 13.99 -22.24
C VAL A 214 -8.13 12.81 -21.35
N PRO A 215 -8.42 11.55 -21.77
CA PRO A 215 -8.05 10.38 -20.98
C PRO A 215 -6.52 10.24 -20.94
N VAL A 216 -6.00 9.84 -19.78
CA VAL A 216 -4.58 9.58 -19.56
C VAL A 216 -4.34 8.10 -19.33
N LEU A 217 -5.04 7.53 -18.35
CA LEU A 217 -4.84 6.16 -17.89
C LEU A 217 -6.18 5.52 -17.59
N THR A 218 -6.37 4.30 -18.07
CA THR A 218 -7.51 3.44 -17.68
C THR A 218 -7.01 2.20 -16.96
N LEU A 219 -7.61 1.91 -15.82
CA LEU A 219 -7.45 0.66 -15.09
C LEU A 219 -8.74 -0.13 -15.23
N GLU A 220 -8.64 -1.41 -15.57
CA GLU A 220 -9.80 -2.26 -15.82
C GLU A 220 -9.67 -3.57 -15.06
N ALA A 221 -10.76 -3.97 -14.39
CA ALA A 221 -11.00 -5.32 -13.94
C ALA A 221 -11.96 -5.98 -14.95
N ARG A 222 -11.42 -6.73 -15.88
CA ARG A 222 -12.16 -7.39 -16.96
C ARG A 222 -12.55 -8.80 -16.60
N TYR A 223 -13.83 -9.13 -16.71
CA TYR A 223 -14.27 -10.48 -16.41
C TYR A 223 -13.49 -11.53 -17.21
N TYR A 224 -13.01 -12.55 -16.49
CA TYR A 224 -12.32 -13.68 -17.06
C TYR A 224 -13.26 -14.90 -17.12
N ASP A 225 -13.54 -15.37 -18.33
CA ASP A 225 -14.48 -16.45 -18.60
C ASP A 225 -13.83 -17.86 -18.62
N GLY A 226 -12.53 -17.94 -18.36
CA GLY A 226 -11.73 -19.16 -18.44
C GLY A 226 -10.85 -19.28 -19.67
N GLU A 227 -10.96 -18.35 -20.61
CA GLU A 227 -10.13 -18.27 -21.82
C GLU A 227 -9.25 -17.03 -21.79
N ASP A 228 -7.94 -17.22 -21.99
CA ASP A 228 -6.99 -16.12 -22.08
C ASP A 228 -7.24 -15.30 -23.34
N GLN A 229 -7.28 -13.99 -23.20
CA GLN A 229 -7.48 -13.05 -24.29
C GLN A 229 -6.17 -12.29 -24.57
N PRO A 230 -5.84 -12.00 -25.84
CA PRO A 230 -4.72 -11.11 -26.16
C PRO A 230 -4.98 -9.69 -25.65
N LEU A 231 -3.91 -8.96 -25.39
CA LEU A 231 -4.00 -7.53 -25.09
C LEU A 231 -4.55 -6.76 -26.31
N ASP A 232 -5.39 -5.76 -26.03
CA ASP A 232 -6.09 -5.00 -27.09
C ASP A 232 -5.12 -4.11 -27.90
N SER A 233 -4.00 -3.70 -27.30
CA SER A 233 -3.01 -2.86 -27.96
C SER A 233 -1.65 -2.92 -27.24
N VAL A 234 -0.62 -2.34 -27.85
CA VAL A 234 0.72 -2.17 -27.26
C VAL A 234 0.71 -1.20 -26.07
N TRP A 235 -0.33 -0.42 -25.90
CA TRP A 235 -0.52 0.53 -24.79
C TRP A 235 -1.18 -0.11 -23.56
N GLN A 236 -1.63 -1.34 -23.69
CA GLN A 236 -2.25 -2.12 -22.62
C GLN A 236 -1.23 -3.00 -21.93
N GLY A 237 -1.21 -2.97 -20.60
CA GLY A 237 -0.42 -3.83 -19.75
C GLY A 237 -1.29 -4.80 -18.95
N TYR A 238 -0.82 -6.02 -18.77
CA TYR A 238 -1.42 -7.02 -17.91
C TYR A 238 -0.79 -6.95 -16.52
N LEU A 239 -1.60 -6.75 -15.48
CA LEU A 239 -1.13 -6.58 -14.11
C LEU A 239 -1.36 -7.79 -13.21
N GLY A 240 -2.16 -8.74 -13.65
CA GLY A 240 -2.49 -9.95 -12.91
C GLY A 240 -3.97 -10.29 -12.98
N ARG A 241 -4.38 -11.30 -12.22
CA ARG A 241 -5.77 -11.76 -12.16
C ARG A 241 -6.32 -11.65 -10.75
N ILE A 242 -7.40 -10.91 -10.61
CA ILE A 242 -8.11 -10.76 -9.33
C ILE A 242 -9.11 -11.92 -9.21
N GLU A 243 -9.09 -12.60 -8.07
CA GLU A 243 -10.07 -13.61 -7.71
C GLU A 243 -10.86 -13.15 -6.49
N THR A 244 -12.17 -13.28 -6.55
CA THR A 244 -13.08 -12.95 -5.44
C THR A 244 -13.36 -14.19 -4.59
N VAL A 245 -13.85 -14.00 -3.37
CA VAL A 245 -14.16 -15.11 -2.45
C VAL A 245 -15.21 -16.07 -2.99
N ASP A 246 -16.08 -15.63 -3.88
CA ASP A 246 -17.09 -16.44 -4.56
C ASP A 246 -16.56 -17.10 -5.86
N GLY A 247 -15.26 -16.99 -6.12
CA GLY A 247 -14.58 -17.67 -7.22
C GLY A 247 -14.66 -16.98 -8.57
N LYS A 248 -15.19 -15.78 -8.65
CA LYS A 248 -15.16 -14.97 -9.88
C LYS A 248 -13.75 -14.45 -10.13
N LYS A 249 -13.37 -14.33 -11.41
CA LYS A 249 -12.05 -13.89 -11.81
C LYS A 249 -12.13 -12.71 -12.77
N TYR A 250 -11.20 -11.78 -12.59
CA TYR A 250 -11.09 -10.57 -13.41
C TYR A 250 -9.62 -10.31 -13.74
N ASP A 251 -9.34 -10.09 -15.01
CA ASP A 251 -8.00 -9.65 -15.42
C ASP A 251 -7.83 -8.17 -15.09
N LEU A 252 -6.78 -7.83 -14.37
CA LEU A 252 -6.41 -6.45 -14.06
C LEU A 252 -5.49 -5.93 -15.15
N LEU A 253 -5.97 -4.92 -15.86
CA LEU A 253 -5.32 -4.33 -17.03
C LEU A 253 -5.09 -2.84 -16.81
N SER A 254 -4.01 -2.32 -17.34
CA SER A 254 -3.76 -0.89 -17.47
C SER A 254 -3.68 -0.51 -18.93
N THR A 255 -4.29 0.61 -19.31
CA THR A 255 -4.17 1.17 -20.66
C THR A 255 -3.76 2.62 -20.54
N ILE A 256 -2.55 2.95 -20.99
CA ILE A 256 -2.11 4.34 -21.12
C ILE A 256 -2.50 4.88 -22.47
N SER A 257 -2.92 6.14 -22.52
CA SER A 257 -3.22 6.79 -23.79
C SER A 257 -1.96 6.94 -24.64
N GLN A 258 -2.13 6.88 -25.95
CA GLN A 258 -1.02 7.10 -26.87
C GLN A 258 -0.41 8.49 -26.64
N TYR A 259 0.91 8.56 -26.55
CA TYR A 259 1.63 9.82 -26.36
C TYR A 259 1.34 10.79 -27.51
N SER A 260 1.03 12.03 -27.17
CA SER A 260 0.83 13.12 -28.13
C SER A 260 1.84 14.23 -27.87
N LYS A 261 2.56 14.61 -28.93
CA LYS A 261 3.51 15.74 -28.89
C LYS A 261 2.80 17.09 -28.69
N ASP A 262 1.54 17.17 -29.11
CA ASP A 262 0.72 18.38 -29.08
C ASP A 262 -0.11 18.51 -27.80
N ALA A 263 0.02 17.52 -26.90
CA ALA A 263 -0.64 17.56 -25.60
C ALA A 263 -0.05 18.66 -24.70
N SER A 264 -0.81 19.07 -23.69
CA SER A 264 -0.37 20.03 -22.68
C SER A 264 0.83 19.48 -21.89
N ASP A 265 1.61 20.38 -21.29
CA ASP A 265 2.72 19.99 -20.42
C ASP A 265 2.24 19.19 -19.22
N GLU A 266 1.06 19.51 -18.67
CA GLU A 266 0.43 18.77 -17.57
C GLU A 266 0.09 17.33 -17.99
N TRP A 267 -0.48 17.13 -19.16
CA TRP A 267 -0.77 15.79 -19.68
C TRP A 267 0.51 14.97 -19.86
N LYS A 268 1.58 15.59 -20.35
CA LYS A 268 2.89 14.94 -20.52
C LYS A 268 3.51 14.54 -19.17
N GLU A 269 3.37 15.39 -18.15
CA GLU A 269 3.80 15.07 -16.78
C GLU A 269 3.05 13.85 -16.24
N LEU A 270 1.73 13.80 -16.45
CA LEU A 270 0.92 12.64 -16.06
C LEU A 270 1.33 11.38 -16.82
N TYR A 271 1.50 11.50 -18.12
CA TYR A 271 1.98 10.40 -18.96
C TYR A 271 3.31 9.82 -18.45
N ASP A 272 4.25 10.68 -18.08
CA ASP A 272 5.57 10.26 -17.57
C ASP A 272 5.52 9.64 -16.16
N THR A 273 4.45 9.85 -15.41
CA THR A 273 4.32 9.41 -14.00
C THR A 273 3.20 8.38 -13.78
N TYR A 274 2.60 7.82 -14.82
CA TYR A 274 1.46 6.89 -14.69
C TYR A 274 1.79 5.63 -13.86
N LEU A 275 3.05 5.23 -13.81
CA LEU A 275 3.50 4.08 -13.03
C LEU A 275 3.36 4.31 -11.52
N ASP A 276 3.40 5.55 -11.06
CA ASP A 276 3.13 5.89 -9.67
C ASP A 276 1.67 5.56 -9.29
N VAL A 277 0.75 5.74 -10.23
CA VAL A 277 -0.66 5.35 -10.06
C VAL A 277 -0.78 3.83 -9.98
N ILE A 278 -0.14 3.10 -10.88
CA ILE A 278 -0.15 1.63 -10.88
C ILE A 278 0.45 1.09 -9.58
N ASN A 279 1.52 1.68 -9.07
CA ASN A 279 2.11 1.34 -7.78
C ASN A 279 1.18 1.64 -6.58
N GLY A 280 0.21 2.52 -6.76
CA GLY A 280 -0.82 2.84 -5.78
C GLY A 280 -2.02 1.88 -5.76
N ILE A 281 -2.11 0.92 -6.68
CA ILE A 281 -3.22 -0.05 -6.70
C ILE A 281 -3.16 -0.94 -5.46
N ARG A 282 -4.32 -1.10 -4.81
CA ARG A 282 -4.53 -1.98 -3.65
C ARG A 282 -5.75 -2.86 -3.93
N ILE A 283 -5.61 -4.15 -3.72
CA ILE A 283 -6.73 -5.08 -3.89
C ILE A 283 -7.67 -4.97 -2.70
N MET A 284 -8.96 -4.97 -2.97
CA MET A 284 -9.98 -4.85 -1.93
C MET A 284 -10.03 -6.09 -1.04
N ASP A 285 -10.46 -5.92 0.20
CA ASP A 285 -10.69 -7.03 1.13
C ASP A 285 -11.68 -8.04 0.52
N GLY A 286 -11.39 -9.32 0.69
CA GLY A 286 -12.16 -10.39 0.08
C GLY A 286 -11.78 -10.70 -1.37
N CYS A 287 -10.81 -9.99 -1.94
CA CYS A 287 -10.22 -10.28 -3.23
C CYS A 287 -8.72 -10.53 -3.08
N TYR A 288 -8.15 -11.26 -4.01
CA TYR A 288 -6.70 -11.45 -4.07
C TYR A 288 -6.20 -11.46 -5.51
N LEU A 289 -4.97 -11.06 -5.70
CA LEU A 289 -4.33 -10.98 -7.00
C LEU A 289 -3.40 -12.16 -7.20
N THR A 290 -3.55 -12.86 -8.30
CA THR A 290 -2.69 -13.95 -8.73
C THR A 290 -1.94 -13.58 -10.00
N GLU A 291 -0.96 -14.38 -10.39
CA GLU A 291 -0.24 -14.17 -11.64
C GLU A 291 -1.18 -14.18 -12.85
N GLY A 292 -2.07 -15.17 -12.94
CA GLY A 292 -2.86 -15.34 -14.13
C GLY A 292 -2.01 -15.45 -15.39
N SER A 293 -2.66 -15.46 -16.54
CA SER A 293 -1.99 -15.41 -17.84
C SER A 293 -2.86 -14.71 -18.88
N HIS A 294 -2.23 -14.23 -19.93
CA HIS A 294 -2.92 -13.72 -21.12
C HIS A 294 -2.30 -14.31 -22.40
N ALA A 295 -3.07 -14.39 -23.42
CA ALA A 295 -2.60 -14.89 -24.71
C ALA A 295 -1.71 -13.87 -25.44
#